data_d6d674379cf080399ca7875746106409
#
_entry.id   d6d674379cf080399ca7875746106409
#
_cell.length_a   1.000
_cell.length_b   1.000
_cell.length_c   1.000
_cell.angle_alpha   90.00
_cell.angle_beta   90.00
_cell.angle_gamma   90.00
#
_symmetry.space_group_name_H-M   'P 1'
#
loop_
_entity.id
_entity.type
_entity.pdbx_description
1 polymer ?
#
loop_
_entity_poly.entity_id
_entity_poly.type
_entity_poly.pdbx_seq_one_letter_code
_entity_poly.pdbx_strand_id
1 'polypeptide(L)'
;MRYSANSVWENKDKYDVVVIGAGHAGCEAALATARLGFQTLVFTVSVDSIAMMPCNPNIGGSSKGHLVRELDALGGEMGKVIDRTFIQSKMLNKSKGPAVHSLRAQADKAVYSRTMRRVLEAQENLEIKQGEVANLLVEDGKITGVQTFSGATYHCKAVIICSGTY
;
A
#
# COMPACT_ATOMS: atom_id res chain seq x y z
N MET A 1 -6.41 38.59 -18.14
CA MET A 1 -6.76 37.16 -18.17
C MET A 1 -7.61 36.84 -16.95
N ARG A 2 -8.88 36.50 -17.14
CA ARG A 2 -9.74 36.05 -16.03
C ARG A 2 -9.52 34.54 -15.87
N TYR A 3 -8.90 34.13 -14.78
CA TYR A 3 -8.90 32.71 -14.39
C TYR A 3 -10.34 32.35 -14.03
N SER A 4 -10.99 31.50 -14.82
CA SER A 4 -12.24 30.88 -14.42
C SER A 4 -11.95 29.86 -13.34
N ALA A 5 -12.46 30.08 -12.14
CA ALA A 5 -12.28 29.24 -10.96
C ALA A 5 -12.97 27.85 -11.04
N ASN A 6 -13.38 27.41 -12.22
CA ASN A 6 -14.20 26.21 -12.41
C ASN A 6 -13.60 25.17 -13.37
N SER A 7 -12.31 25.18 -13.65
CA SER A 7 -11.71 24.04 -14.32
C SER A 7 -11.36 22.96 -13.25
N VAL A 8 -12.30 22.10 -12.96
CA VAL A 8 -12.01 20.85 -12.24
C VAL A 8 -11.01 20.09 -13.08
N TRP A 9 -9.82 19.84 -12.53
CA TRP A 9 -8.83 19.03 -13.23
C TRP A 9 -9.34 17.59 -13.28
N GLU A 10 -9.50 17.06 -14.47
CA GLU A 10 -9.93 15.70 -14.72
C GLU A 10 -8.80 14.94 -15.39
N ASN A 11 -8.37 13.84 -14.78
CA ASN A 11 -7.46 12.91 -15.45
C ASN A 11 -8.28 12.06 -16.42
N LYS A 12 -7.99 12.22 -17.72
CA LYS A 12 -8.65 11.45 -18.78
C LYS A 12 -8.15 10.00 -18.85
N ASP A 13 -7.00 9.72 -18.25
CA ASP A 13 -6.49 8.35 -18.16
C ASP A 13 -7.36 7.56 -17.18
N LYS A 14 -7.90 6.45 -17.64
CA LYS A 14 -8.72 5.57 -16.82
C LYS A 14 -7.82 4.55 -16.16
N TYR A 15 -7.86 4.51 -14.84
CA TYR A 15 -7.26 3.43 -14.07
C TYR A 15 -8.26 2.27 -13.95
N ASP A 16 -7.73 1.04 -13.88
CA ASP A 16 -8.57 -0.09 -13.52
C ASP A 16 -8.84 -0.08 -12.01
N VAL A 17 -7.81 0.17 -11.22
CA VAL A 17 -7.89 0.15 -9.75
C VAL A 17 -7.25 1.39 -9.14
N VAL A 18 -7.93 1.99 -8.18
CA VAL A 18 -7.36 3.01 -7.30
C VAL A 18 -7.24 2.44 -5.89
N VAL A 19 -6.06 2.55 -5.30
CA VAL A 19 -5.78 2.16 -3.91
C VAL A 19 -5.63 3.42 -3.07
N ILE A 20 -6.40 3.53 -1.99
CA ILE A 20 -6.39 4.68 -1.08
C ILE A 20 -5.61 4.31 0.18
N GLY A 21 -4.44 4.92 0.34
CA GLY A 21 -3.50 4.66 1.43
C GLY A 21 -2.36 3.72 1.02
N ALA A 22 -1.12 4.13 1.32
CA ALA A 22 0.10 3.39 1.03
C ALA A 22 0.78 2.87 2.32
N GLY A 23 0.00 2.43 3.30
CA GLY A 23 0.45 1.59 4.39
C GLY A 23 0.79 0.18 3.91
N HIS A 24 1.07 -0.76 4.82
CA HIS A 24 1.43 -2.13 4.44
C HIS A 24 0.38 -2.79 3.54
N ALA A 25 -0.90 -2.70 3.91
CA ALA A 25 -1.99 -3.27 3.14
C ALA A 25 -2.13 -2.63 1.76
N GLY A 26 -2.00 -1.29 1.68
CA GLY A 26 -2.08 -0.57 0.42
C GLY A 26 -0.93 -0.86 -0.52
N CYS A 27 0.29 -1.00 -0.01
CA CYS A 27 1.44 -1.41 -0.81
C CYS A 27 1.23 -2.79 -1.44
N GLU A 28 0.78 -3.77 -0.64
CA GLU A 28 0.51 -5.13 -1.13
C GLU A 28 -0.65 -5.15 -2.14
N ALA A 29 -1.74 -4.42 -1.88
CA ALA A 29 -2.86 -4.32 -2.80
C ALA A 29 -2.45 -3.69 -4.15
N ALA A 30 -1.67 -2.60 -4.10
CA ALA A 30 -1.20 -1.91 -5.29
C ALA A 30 -0.26 -2.77 -6.12
N LEU A 31 0.69 -3.47 -5.48
CA LEU A 31 1.59 -4.40 -6.16
C LEU A 31 0.83 -5.60 -6.75
N ALA A 32 -0.13 -6.16 -6.02
CA ALA A 32 -0.91 -7.29 -6.50
C ALA A 32 -1.70 -6.93 -7.75
N THR A 33 -2.43 -5.81 -7.75
CA THR A 33 -3.24 -5.37 -8.89
C THR A 33 -2.37 -5.01 -10.10
N ALA A 34 -1.26 -4.31 -9.90
CA ALA A 34 -0.33 -3.97 -10.97
C ALA A 34 0.33 -5.20 -11.61
N ARG A 35 0.72 -6.19 -10.80
CA ARG A 35 1.30 -7.47 -11.25
C ARG A 35 0.31 -8.34 -12.01
N LEU A 36 -0.98 -8.19 -11.74
CA LEU A 36 -2.06 -8.80 -12.53
C LEU A 36 -2.31 -8.08 -13.88
N GLY A 37 -1.58 -7.00 -14.16
CA GLY A 37 -1.68 -6.24 -15.41
C GLY A 37 -2.71 -5.11 -15.39
N PHE A 38 -3.30 -4.80 -14.23
CA PHE A 38 -4.24 -3.69 -14.12
C PHE A 38 -3.49 -2.34 -13.98
N GLN A 39 -3.97 -1.33 -14.70
CA GLN A 39 -3.50 0.05 -14.51
C GLN A 39 -3.93 0.53 -13.13
N THR A 40 -2.97 0.63 -12.23
CA THR A 40 -3.21 0.85 -10.81
C THR A 40 -2.66 2.22 -10.38
N LEU A 41 -3.45 2.96 -9.63
CA LEU A 41 -3.04 4.20 -8.99
C LEU A 41 -3.13 4.04 -7.47
N VAL A 42 -2.06 4.36 -6.76
CA VAL A 42 -2.08 4.42 -5.29
C VAL A 42 -1.94 5.85 -4.78
N PHE A 43 -2.86 6.25 -3.92
CA PHE A 43 -2.81 7.52 -3.21
C PHE A 43 -2.19 7.39 -1.83
N THR A 44 -1.36 8.35 -1.48
CA THR A 44 -0.84 8.53 -0.11
C THR A 44 -0.84 10.00 0.25
N VAL A 45 -1.07 10.32 1.50
CA VAL A 45 -0.98 11.71 1.99
C VAL A 45 0.46 12.23 2.00
N SER A 46 1.43 11.30 2.14
CA SER A 46 2.86 11.60 2.04
C SER A 46 3.62 10.41 1.46
N VAL A 47 4.41 10.66 0.44
CA VAL A 47 5.29 9.63 -0.15
C VAL A 47 6.39 9.15 0.82
N ASP A 48 6.73 9.96 1.79
CA ASP A 48 7.73 9.62 2.82
C ASP A 48 7.15 8.72 3.92
N SER A 49 5.81 8.56 3.97
CA SER A 49 5.13 7.67 4.90
C SER A 49 4.74 6.32 4.29
N ILE A 50 5.15 6.03 3.05
CA ILE A 50 4.89 4.73 2.41
C ILE A 50 5.48 3.61 3.25
N ALA A 51 4.67 2.59 3.56
CA ALA A 51 5.02 1.44 4.38
C ALA A 51 5.69 1.80 5.72
N MET A 52 5.33 2.96 6.27
CA MET A 52 5.87 3.42 7.56
C MET A 52 5.44 2.46 8.67
N MET A 53 6.37 2.19 9.58
CA MET A 53 6.13 1.39 10.79
C MET A 53 5.99 2.31 12.00
N PRO A 54 4.79 2.81 12.35
CA PRO A 54 4.62 3.84 13.38
C PRO A 54 4.92 3.33 14.80
N CYS A 55 4.66 2.04 15.03
CA CYS A 55 4.96 1.37 16.30
C CYS A 55 6.35 0.72 16.29
N ASN A 56 6.48 -0.46 16.89
CA ASN A 56 7.69 -1.26 16.83
C ASN A 56 7.96 -1.72 15.40
N PRO A 57 9.16 -1.50 14.86
CA PRO A 57 9.49 -1.86 13.49
C PRO A 57 9.75 -3.36 13.35
N ASN A 58 8.74 -4.18 13.61
CA ASN A 58 8.83 -5.63 13.57
C ASN A 58 7.81 -6.22 12.57
N ILE A 59 8.28 -7.16 11.78
CA ILE A 59 7.46 -8.01 10.93
C ILE A 59 7.43 -9.42 11.52
N GLY A 60 6.25 -10.03 11.56
CA GLY A 60 6.05 -11.36 12.13
C GLY A 60 5.76 -11.34 13.63
N GLY A 61 6.14 -12.41 14.31
CA GLY A 61 5.79 -12.68 15.71
C GLY A 61 4.58 -13.60 15.85
N SER A 62 4.12 -13.80 17.09
CA SER A 62 3.00 -14.71 17.37
C SER A 62 1.75 -14.32 16.58
N SER A 63 1.16 -15.26 15.86
CA SER A 63 0.03 -15.13 14.93
C SER A 63 0.32 -14.30 13.67
N LYS A 64 1.08 -13.21 13.76
CA LYS A 64 1.38 -12.34 12.61
C LYS A 64 2.36 -12.98 11.62
N GLY A 65 3.33 -13.78 12.10
CA GLY A 65 4.30 -14.45 11.24
C GLY A 65 3.66 -15.44 10.26
N HIS A 66 2.55 -16.06 10.63
CA HIS A 66 1.81 -16.97 9.75
C HIS A 66 1.18 -16.18 8.59
N LEU A 67 0.53 -15.06 8.88
CA LEU A 67 -0.07 -14.19 7.86
C LEU A 67 0.98 -13.66 6.88
N VAL A 68 2.16 -13.27 7.35
CA VAL A 68 3.24 -12.82 6.47
C VAL A 68 3.70 -13.94 5.53
N ARG A 69 3.79 -15.18 6.01
CA ARG A 69 4.15 -16.34 5.18
C ARG A 69 3.07 -16.68 4.15
N GLU A 70 1.80 -16.58 4.52
CA GLU A 70 0.69 -16.77 3.59
C GLU A 70 0.70 -15.70 2.50
N LEU A 71 0.93 -14.44 2.88
CA LEU A 71 1.09 -13.33 1.95
C LEU A 71 2.28 -13.55 1.01
N ASP A 72 3.43 -13.97 1.53
CA ASP A 72 4.63 -14.27 0.75
C ASP A 72 4.39 -15.42 -0.25
N ALA A 73 3.69 -16.47 0.17
CA ALA A 73 3.30 -17.59 -0.70
C ALA A 73 2.39 -17.16 -1.86
N LEU A 74 1.62 -16.09 -1.69
CA LEU A 74 0.80 -15.47 -2.73
C LEU A 74 1.58 -14.46 -3.61
N GLY A 75 2.88 -14.31 -3.38
CA GLY A 75 3.74 -13.40 -4.13
C GLY A 75 3.85 -12.00 -3.55
N GLY A 76 3.43 -11.80 -2.28
CA GLY A 76 3.56 -10.52 -1.56
C GLY A 76 4.98 -10.02 -1.45
N GLU A 77 5.14 -8.76 -1.11
CA GLU A 77 6.44 -8.10 -1.08
C GLU A 77 6.99 -7.88 0.33
N MET A 78 6.12 -7.87 1.35
CA MET A 78 6.51 -7.62 2.74
C MET A 78 7.62 -8.56 3.23
N GLY A 79 7.52 -9.87 2.93
CA GLY A 79 8.53 -10.86 3.28
C GLY A 79 9.88 -10.57 2.62
N LYS A 80 9.88 -10.23 1.33
CA LYS A 80 11.09 -9.91 0.57
C LYS A 80 11.78 -8.63 1.03
N VAL A 81 10.98 -7.61 1.37
CA VAL A 81 11.52 -6.33 1.84
C VAL A 81 12.08 -6.48 3.25
N ILE A 82 11.42 -7.22 4.16
CA ILE A 82 11.97 -7.43 5.50
C ILE A 82 13.27 -8.23 5.45
N ASP A 83 13.39 -9.22 4.58
CA ASP A 83 14.62 -10.01 4.41
C ASP A 83 15.83 -9.18 3.96
N ARG A 84 15.59 -8.07 3.30
CA ARG A 84 16.64 -7.11 2.88
C ARG A 84 16.96 -6.04 3.91
N THR A 85 16.10 -5.84 4.91
CA THR A 85 16.14 -4.65 5.78
C THR A 85 16.09 -4.98 7.27
N PHE A 86 16.08 -6.28 7.64
CA PHE A 86 16.10 -6.65 9.05
C PHE A 86 17.47 -6.37 9.69
N ILE A 87 17.44 -5.95 10.95
CA ILE A 87 18.62 -5.78 11.79
C ILE A 87 18.74 -6.90 12.82
N GLN A 88 17.64 -7.57 13.14
CA GLN A 88 17.59 -8.72 14.01
C GLN A 88 16.47 -9.67 13.58
N SER A 89 16.75 -10.96 13.58
CA SER A 89 15.76 -12.01 13.39
C SER A 89 15.80 -12.99 14.56
N LYS A 90 14.64 -13.31 15.15
CA LYS A 90 14.52 -14.16 16.30
C LYS A 90 13.30 -15.08 16.22
N MET A 91 13.51 -16.36 16.48
CA MET A 91 12.42 -17.30 16.70
C MET A 91 11.86 -17.16 18.12
N LEU A 92 10.57 -16.82 18.21
CA LEU A 92 9.84 -16.73 19.48
C LEU A 92 9.24 -18.09 19.87
N ASN A 93 8.93 -18.25 21.15
CA ASN A 93 8.23 -19.42 21.71
C ASN A 93 8.93 -20.78 21.53
N LYS A 94 10.25 -20.78 21.40
CA LYS A 94 11.02 -22.03 21.22
C LYS A 94 10.77 -23.09 22.31
N SER A 95 10.46 -22.64 23.53
CA SER A 95 10.15 -23.52 24.68
C SER A 95 8.72 -24.08 24.67
N LYS A 96 7.86 -23.64 23.76
CA LYS A 96 6.41 -23.97 23.78
C LYS A 96 5.97 -24.94 22.67
N GLY A 97 6.91 -25.57 22.01
CA GLY A 97 6.64 -26.53 20.93
C GLY A 97 6.48 -25.89 19.53
N PRO A 98 6.63 -26.72 18.47
CA PRO A 98 6.73 -26.22 17.08
C PRO A 98 5.52 -25.45 16.57
N ALA A 99 4.31 -25.81 17.01
CA ALA A 99 3.06 -25.20 16.55
C ALA A 99 2.94 -23.68 16.84
N VAL A 100 3.66 -23.20 17.85
CA VAL A 100 3.66 -21.78 18.24
C VAL A 100 5.00 -21.09 17.97
N HIS A 101 5.94 -21.75 17.30
CA HIS A 101 7.17 -21.12 16.85
C HIS A 101 6.85 -20.01 15.87
N SER A 102 7.32 -18.82 16.16
CA SER A 102 7.00 -17.63 15.35
C SER A 102 8.25 -16.81 15.09
N LEU A 103 8.59 -16.65 13.82
CA LEU A 103 9.68 -15.79 13.42
C LEU A 103 9.26 -14.33 13.58
N ARG A 104 10.12 -13.53 14.19
CA ARG A 104 10.00 -12.08 14.27
C ARG A 104 11.28 -11.44 13.78
N ALA A 105 11.17 -10.56 12.79
CA ALA A 105 12.26 -9.77 12.27
C ALA A 105 12.06 -8.31 12.67
N GLN A 106 13.08 -7.69 13.24
CA GLN A 106 13.14 -6.26 13.52
C GLN A 106 13.77 -5.56 12.33
N ALA A 107 13.09 -4.57 11.76
CA ALA A 107 13.54 -3.83 10.61
C ALA A 107 14.33 -2.56 11.01
N ASP A 108 15.24 -2.16 10.14
CA ASP A 108 15.59 -0.75 10.02
C ASP A 108 14.39 -0.03 9.39
N LYS A 109 13.69 0.76 10.18
CA LYS A 109 12.43 1.41 9.82
C LYS A 109 12.55 2.30 8.59
N ALA A 110 13.62 3.08 8.51
CA ALA A 110 13.85 4.02 7.42
C ALA A 110 14.24 3.27 6.13
N VAL A 111 15.08 2.26 6.25
CA VAL A 111 15.50 1.43 5.12
C VAL A 111 14.33 0.61 4.58
N TYR A 112 13.48 0.04 5.45
CA TYR A 112 12.29 -0.70 5.04
C TYR A 112 11.33 0.16 4.21
N SER A 113 10.93 1.33 4.73
CA SER A 113 10.04 2.26 4.02
C SER A 113 10.61 2.68 2.67
N ARG A 114 11.88 3.08 2.63
CA ARG A 114 12.57 3.47 1.40
C ARG A 114 12.68 2.33 0.39
N THR A 115 12.91 1.12 0.86
CA THR A 115 13.00 -0.06 -0.01
C THR A 115 11.64 -0.40 -0.60
N MET A 116 10.57 -0.41 0.20
CA MET A 116 9.22 -0.63 -0.29
C MET A 116 8.79 0.44 -1.29
N ARG A 117 9.08 1.71 -1.03
CA ARG A 117 8.81 2.80 -1.96
C ARG A 117 9.49 2.57 -3.32
N ARG A 118 10.76 2.19 -3.34
CA ARG A 118 11.47 1.86 -4.58
C ARG A 118 10.85 0.69 -5.34
N VAL A 119 10.35 -0.30 -4.63
CA VAL A 119 9.63 -1.44 -5.26
C VAL A 119 8.36 -0.95 -5.94
N LEU A 120 7.57 -0.10 -5.28
CA LEU A 120 6.37 0.49 -5.87
C LEU A 120 6.70 1.39 -7.08
N GLU A 121 7.71 2.25 -6.96
CA GLU A 121 8.15 3.16 -8.04
C GLU A 121 8.67 2.40 -9.28
N ALA A 122 9.26 1.23 -9.08
CA ALA A 122 9.79 0.40 -10.17
C ALA A 122 8.75 -0.56 -10.78
N GLN A 123 7.57 -0.69 -10.17
CA GLN A 123 6.54 -1.62 -10.62
C GLN A 123 5.83 -1.08 -11.86
N GLU A 124 5.85 -1.86 -12.95
CA GLU A 124 5.05 -1.58 -14.14
C GLU A 124 3.55 -1.53 -13.82
N ASN A 125 2.78 -0.74 -14.55
CA ASN A 125 1.34 -0.53 -14.38
C ASN A 125 0.95 0.09 -13.02
N LEU A 126 1.89 0.67 -12.28
CA LEU A 126 1.64 1.29 -10.99
C LEU A 126 2.09 2.76 -11.00
N GLU A 127 1.18 3.63 -10.64
CA GLU A 127 1.47 5.05 -10.42
C GLU A 127 1.23 5.42 -8.95
N ILE A 128 2.11 6.26 -8.40
CA ILE A 128 1.98 6.78 -7.03
C ILE A 128 1.65 8.26 -7.11
N LYS A 129 0.59 8.68 -6.43
CA LYS A 129 0.27 10.11 -6.28
C LYS A 129 0.17 10.49 -4.81
N GLN A 130 0.80 11.61 -4.50
CA GLN A 130 0.59 12.25 -3.21
C GLN A 130 -0.67 13.07 -3.26
N GLY A 131 -1.61 12.79 -2.36
CA GLY A 131 -2.87 13.48 -2.27
C GLY A 131 -3.83 12.79 -1.31
N GLU A 132 -4.79 13.54 -0.83
CA GLU A 132 -5.86 13.04 0.03
C GLU A 132 -7.12 12.82 -0.82
N VAL A 133 -7.65 11.60 -0.81
CA VAL A 133 -8.92 11.27 -1.45
C VAL A 133 -10.05 11.63 -0.49
N ALA A 134 -10.93 12.51 -0.94
CA ALA A 134 -12.04 13.02 -0.14
C ALA A 134 -13.37 12.33 -0.47
N ASN A 135 -13.59 11.98 -1.74
CA ASN A 135 -14.87 11.46 -2.20
C ASN A 135 -14.68 10.22 -3.11
N LEU A 136 -15.63 9.30 -3.01
CA LEU A 136 -15.83 8.24 -3.99
C LEU A 136 -16.95 8.68 -4.95
N LEU A 137 -16.71 8.56 -6.25
CA LEU A 137 -17.68 8.86 -7.27
C LEU A 137 -18.42 7.59 -7.64
N VAL A 138 -19.75 7.62 -7.44
CA VAL A 138 -20.62 6.45 -7.68
C VAL A 138 -21.77 6.88 -8.58
N GLU A 139 -21.98 6.16 -9.66
CA GLU A 139 -23.10 6.34 -10.59
C GLU A 139 -23.81 5.00 -10.75
N ASP A 140 -25.12 5.00 -10.62
CA ASP A 140 -25.98 3.80 -10.71
C ASP A 140 -25.48 2.62 -9.83
N GLY A 141 -25.00 2.94 -8.62
CA GLY A 141 -24.49 1.94 -7.68
C GLY A 141 -23.12 1.35 -8.04
N LYS A 142 -22.43 1.91 -9.03
CA LYS A 142 -21.09 1.49 -9.46
C LYS A 142 -20.08 2.60 -9.22
N ILE A 143 -18.87 2.23 -8.81
CA ILE A 143 -17.77 3.17 -8.70
C ILE A 143 -17.33 3.63 -10.08
N THR A 144 -17.16 4.93 -10.27
CA THR A 144 -16.69 5.55 -11.52
C THR A 144 -15.38 6.29 -11.34
N GLY A 145 -15.00 6.58 -10.08
CA GLY A 145 -13.75 7.28 -9.79
C GLY A 145 -13.61 7.70 -8.35
N VAL A 146 -12.58 8.49 -8.12
CA VAL A 146 -12.30 9.15 -6.85
C VAL A 146 -12.03 10.63 -7.08
N GLN A 147 -12.31 11.45 -6.06
CA GLN A 147 -11.99 12.88 -6.07
C GLN A 147 -11.10 13.20 -4.88
N THR A 148 -10.02 13.93 -5.15
CA THR A 148 -9.12 14.40 -4.10
C THR A 148 -9.68 15.63 -3.39
N PHE A 149 -9.14 15.93 -2.22
CA PHE A 149 -9.48 17.15 -1.47
C PHE A 149 -9.21 18.43 -2.26
N SER A 150 -8.22 18.42 -3.15
CA SER A 150 -7.95 19.55 -4.08
C SER A 150 -8.94 19.67 -5.25
N GLY A 151 -9.91 18.76 -5.35
CA GLY A 151 -10.93 18.74 -6.40
C GLY A 151 -10.55 17.96 -7.67
N ALA A 152 -9.36 17.40 -7.76
CA ALA A 152 -8.96 16.60 -8.92
C ALA A 152 -9.71 15.27 -8.95
N THR A 153 -10.20 14.89 -10.13
CA THR A 153 -10.96 13.65 -10.36
C THR A 153 -10.12 12.62 -11.13
N TYR A 154 -10.19 11.37 -10.68
CA TYR A 154 -9.52 10.23 -11.29
C TYR A 154 -10.53 9.12 -11.55
N HIS A 155 -10.71 8.74 -12.80
CA HIS A 155 -11.64 7.68 -13.18
C HIS A 155 -11.04 6.30 -12.94
N CYS A 156 -11.86 5.38 -12.40
CA CYS A 156 -11.45 3.99 -12.18
C CYS A 156 -12.65 3.05 -12.18
N LYS A 157 -12.37 1.75 -12.31
CA LYS A 157 -13.38 0.69 -12.28
C LYS A 157 -13.57 0.09 -10.88
N ALA A 158 -12.53 0.17 -10.03
CA ALA A 158 -12.55 -0.36 -8.67
C ALA A 158 -11.72 0.52 -7.72
N VAL A 159 -12.09 0.50 -6.45
CA VAL A 159 -11.36 1.19 -5.38
C VAL A 159 -11.08 0.22 -4.24
N ILE A 160 -9.85 0.22 -3.75
CA ILE A 160 -9.43 -0.53 -2.55
C ILE A 160 -9.08 0.49 -1.47
N ILE A 161 -9.82 0.46 -0.35
CA ILE A 161 -9.62 1.39 0.76
C ILE A 161 -8.68 0.76 1.77
N CYS A 162 -7.51 1.37 1.94
CA CYS A 162 -6.45 0.98 2.86
C CYS A 162 -6.00 2.16 3.73
N SER A 163 -6.95 2.98 4.18
CA SER A 163 -6.70 4.24 4.90
C SER A 163 -6.06 4.06 6.28
N GLY A 164 -6.05 2.84 6.80
CA GLY A 164 -5.46 2.53 8.11
C GLY A 164 -6.41 2.84 9.28
N THR A 165 -5.80 2.93 10.47
CA THR A 165 -6.48 3.25 11.73
C THR A 165 -5.72 4.36 12.44
N TYR A 166 -6.42 5.16 13.22
CA TYR A 166 -5.86 6.19 14.11
C TYR A 166 -5.90 5.70 15.56
#